data_f34134aa4536912f9a376324cce48201
#
_entry.id   f34134aa4536912f9a376324cce48201
#
_cell.length_a   1.000
_cell.length_b   1.000
_cell.length_c   1.000
_cell.angle_alpha   90.00
_cell.angle_beta   90.00
_cell.angle_gamma   90.00
#
_symmetry.space_group_name_H-M   'P 1'
#
loop_
_entity.id
_entity.type
_entity.pdbx_description
1 polymer ?
#
loop_
_entity_poly.entity_id
_entity_poly.type
_entity_poly.pdbx_seq_one_letter_code
_entity_poly.pdbx_strand_id
1 'polypeptide(L)'
;MSLYTDQKYVGLLSPRLDLFKQVRQNLWNSRCPICGDSQKNKSKKRMYIYAKKQDLFVKCHNCGYGASLGNFIKQLDPHLHSQYVLERYSHGQTNHRKTKEPEFRFEKPKFKPRPVSIDLPSINELDEEHFARKYFESRKIPESFKNRVYFSEDFKKWAQSVCKVDYSNIGKEEPRMVIPFYDKEGKLIAAQGRALGQNELRYITVKVEEDSHKIYGLDRWNPETTTYIVEGPIDSMFLP
;
A
#
# COMPACT_ATOMS: atom_id res chain seq x y z
N MET A 1 28.45 -13.57 -13.33
CA MET A 1 29.61 -13.47 -14.26
C MET A 1 29.43 -12.45 -15.40
N SER A 2 28.51 -11.49 -15.30
CA SER A 2 28.24 -10.50 -16.38
C SER A 2 29.32 -9.42 -16.52
N LEU A 3 29.96 -9.01 -15.41
CA LEU A 3 30.93 -7.91 -15.45
C LEU A 3 32.24 -8.23 -16.21
N TYR A 4 32.58 -9.49 -16.38
CA TYR A 4 33.85 -9.86 -17.08
C TYR A 4 33.81 -9.44 -18.55
N THR A 5 32.73 -9.77 -19.28
CA THR A 5 32.57 -9.34 -20.68
C THR A 5 32.55 -7.82 -20.77
N ASP A 6 31.84 -7.14 -19.88
CA ASP A 6 31.75 -5.69 -19.85
C ASP A 6 33.14 -5.04 -19.61
N GLN A 7 33.93 -5.55 -18.67
CA GLN A 7 35.30 -5.09 -18.41
C GLN A 7 36.20 -5.25 -19.61
N LYS A 8 36.14 -6.41 -20.31
CA LYS A 8 36.88 -6.67 -21.54
C LYS A 8 36.60 -5.59 -22.58
N TYR A 9 35.29 -5.27 -22.79
CA TYR A 9 34.91 -4.27 -23.81
C TYR A 9 35.19 -2.84 -23.36
N VAL A 10 35.25 -2.51 -22.08
CA VAL A 10 35.80 -1.25 -21.58
C VAL A 10 37.27 -1.15 -21.96
N GLY A 11 38.05 -2.24 -21.82
CA GLY A 11 39.46 -2.27 -22.24
C GLY A 11 39.63 -2.08 -23.74
N LEU A 12 38.79 -2.74 -24.59
CA LEU A 12 38.83 -2.59 -26.04
C LEU A 12 38.43 -1.17 -26.51
N LEU A 13 37.55 -0.50 -25.72
CA LEU A 13 37.13 0.89 -26.00
C LEU A 13 38.14 1.92 -25.52
N SER A 14 39.03 1.59 -24.61
CA SER A 14 40.00 2.52 -23.98
C SER A 14 40.84 3.33 -24.94
N PRO A 15 41.33 2.80 -26.10
CA PRO A 15 42.13 3.61 -27.05
C PRO A 15 41.32 4.76 -27.71
N ARG A 16 40.00 4.70 -27.67
CA ARG A 16 39.09 5.75 -28.20
C ARG A 16 38.68 6.78 -27.17
N LEU A 17 39.15 6.62 -25.92
CA LEU A 17 38.76 7.46 -24.80
C LEU A 17 39.96 8.30 -24.32
N ASP A 18 39.94 9.58 -24.56
CA ASP A 18 41.01 10.52 -24.13
C ASP A 18 41.14 10.50 -22.61
N LEU A 19 42.42 10.44 -22.15
CA LEU A 19 42.77 10.46 -20.74
C LEU A 19 42.09 9.32 -19.91
N PHE A 20 41.81 8.19 -20.55
CA PHE A 20 41.23 7.04 -19.87
C PHE A 20 42.09 6.55 -18.73
N LYS A 21 41.50 6.30 -17.55
CA LYS A 21 42.16 5.79 -16.37
C LYS A 21 41.22 4.96 -15.53
N GLN A 22 41.69 3.81 -15.05
CA GLN A 22 41.02 3.07 -14.00
C GLN A 22 41.26 3.75 -12.65
N VAL A 23 40.21 4.13 -11.95
CA VAL A 23 40.26 4.79 -10.63
C VAL A 23 40.26 3.77 -9.51
N ARG A 24 39.45 2.73 -9.65
CA ARG A 24 39.32 1.57 -8.75
C ARG A 24 38.66 0.41 -9.48
N GLN A 25 38.49 -0.71 -8.83
CA GLN A 25 37.82 -1.86 -9.41
C GLN A 25 36.41 -1.45 -9.90
N ASN A 26 36.11 -1.78 -11.16
CA ASN A 26 34.82 -1.47 -11.82
C ASN A 26 34.46 0.03 -11.87
N LEU A 27 35.48 0.90 -11.82
CA LEU A 27 35.31 2.33 -11.97
C LEU A 27 36.44 2.92 -12.80
N TRP A 28 36.12 3.52 -13.92
CA TRP A 28 37.02 4.23 -14.81
C TRP A 28 36.54 5.67 -15.04
N ASN A 29 37.45 6.54 -15.37
CA ASN A 29 37.13 7.87 -15.82
C ASN A 29 37.90 8.24 -17.12
N SER A 30 37.34 9.15 -17.88
CA SER A 30 37.93 9.70 -19.10
C SER A 30 37.38 11.07 -19.43
N ARG A 31 37.97 11.72 -20.43
CA ARG A 31 37.26 12.80 -21.11
C ARG A 31 36.03 12.28 -21.81
N CYS A 32 34.96 13.04 -21.80
CA CYS A 32 33.74 12.63 -22.46
C CYS A 32 33.88 12.80 -23.99
N PRO A 33 33.76 11.73 -24.78
CA PRO A 33 33.83 11.83 -26.25
C PRO A 33 32.59 12.51 -26.86
N ILE A 34 31.49 12.62 -26.11
CA ILE A 34 30.23 13.20 -26.58
C ILE A 34 30.28 14.73 -26.54
N CYS A 35 30.76 15.31 -25.42
CA CYS A 35 30.79 16.77 -25.24
C CYS A 35 32.20 17.37 -25.22
N GLY A 36 33.23 16.57 -25.39
CA GLY A 36 34.62 17.01 -25.30
C GLY A 36 35.05 17.52 -23.93
N ASP A 37 34.22 17.29 -22.86
CA ASP A 37 34.47 17.78 -21.50
C ASP A 37 34.69 19.32 -21.44
N SER A 38 35.70 19.79 -20.70
CA SER A 38 35.98 21.24 -20.62
C SER A 38 36.87 21.68 -21.77
N GLN A 39 36.44 22.73 -22.48
CA GLN A 39 37.28 23.34 -23.52
C GLN A 39 38.46 24.17 -22.94
N LYS A 40 38.22 24.80 -21.78
CA LYS A 40 39.26 25.61 -21.10
C LYS A 40 40.34 24.76 -20.40
N ASN A 41 39.98 23.59 -19.92
CA ASN A 41 40.90 22.70 -19.21
C ASN A 41 40.87 21.29 -19.80
N LYS A 42 41.89 20.97 -20.59
CA LYS A 42 42.01 19.70 -21.31
C LYS A 42 42.32 18.49 -20.40
N SER A 43 42.68 18.70 -19.15
CA SER A 43 42.96 17.63 -18.18
C SER A 43 41.71 17.14 -17.42
N LYS A 44 40.55 17.76 -17.60
CA LYS A 44 39.31 17.35 -16.94
C LYS A 44 38.78 16.02 -17.48
N LYS A 45 38.36 15.15 -16.56
CA LYS A 45 37.85 13.80 -16.80
C LYS A 45 36.59 13.62 -16.01
N ARG A 46 35.44 14.07 -16.57
CA ARG A 46 34.17 14.10 -15.86
C ARG A 46 33.16 13.05 -16.34
N MET A 47 33.58 12.18 -17.26
CA MET A 47 32.84 10.98 -17.62
C MET A 47 33.37 9.80 -16.82
N TYR A 48 32.45 9.01 -16.27
CA TYR A 48 32.71 7.82 -15.49
C TYR A 48 32.02 6.60 -16.09
N ILE A 49 32.72 5.47 -16.10
CA ILE A 49 32.16 4.15 -16.37
C ILE A 49 32.19 3.42 -15.03
N TYR A 50 31.05 2.93 -14.56
CA TYR A 50 30.92 2.35 -13.22
C TYR A 50 29.92 1.21 -13.20
N ALA A 51 30.11 0.28 -12.25
CA ALA A 51 29.19 -0.83 -12.03
C ALA A 51 27.93 -0.39 -11.28
N LYS A 52 26.77 -0.83 -11.78
CA LYS A 52 25.50 -0.71 -11.09
C LYS A 52 24.76 -2.05 -11.23
N LYS A 53 24.60 -2.75 -10.12
CA LYS A 53 24.13 -4.14 -10.07
C LYS A 53 25.11 -5.05 -10.84
N GLN A 54 24.66 -5.70 -11.90
CA GLN A 54 25.44 -6.66 -12.71
C GLN A 54 25.87 -6.11 -14.08
N ASP A 55 25.70 -4.82 -14.33
CA ASP A 55 26.02 -4.15 -15.58
C ASP A 55 26.88 -2.91 -15.38
N LEU A 56 27.59 -2.49 -16.42
CA LEU A 56 28.32 -1.23 -16.43
C LEU A 56 27.49 -0.11 -17.07
N PHE A 57 27.56 1.06 -16.48
CA PHE A 57 26.91 2.27 -16.93
C PHE A 57 27.92 3.40 -17.14
N VAL A 58 27.57 4.31 -18.02
CA VAL A 58 28.36 5.51 -18.32
C VAL A 58 27.60 6.74 -17.91
N LYS A 59 28.27 7.67 -17.22
CA LYS A 59 27.70 8.98 -16.83
C LYS A 59 28.73 10.07 -17.00
N CYS A 60 28.37 11.12 -17.72
CA CYS A 60 29.16 12.35 -17.79
C CYS A 60 28.56 13.43 -16.90
N HIS A 61 29.36 13.96 -15.96
CA HIS A 61 28.93 15.05 -15.08
C HIS A 61 29.03 16.44 -15.69
N ASN A 62 29.56 16.55 -16.92
CA ASN A 62 29.60 17.81 -17.63
C ASN A 62 28.34 18.06 -18.47
N CYS A 63 27.97 17.11 -19.33
CA CYS A 63 26.83 17.25 -20.24
C CYS A 63 25.59 16.47 -19.80
N GLY A 64 25.64 15.73 -18.68
CA GLY A 64 24.52 14.92 -18.22
C GLY A 64 24.31 13.61 -19.00
N TYR A 65 25.11 13.32 -20.05
CA TYR A 65 25.00 12.07 -20.80
C TYR A 65 25.02 10.87 -19.88
N GLY A 66 24.08 9.94 -20.10
CA GLY A 66 23.99 8.69 -19.32
C GLY A 66 23.47 7.56 -20.18
N ALA A 67 24.17 6.42 -20.19
CA ALA A 67 23.79 5.25 -20.99
C ALA A 67 24.30 3.95 -20.33
N SER A 68 23.74 2.80 -20.75
CA SER A 68 24.37 1.52 -20.53
C SER A 68 25.66 1.39 -21.34
N LEU A 69 26.59 0.52 -20.90
CA LEU A 69 27.83 0.31 -21.64
C LEU A 69 27.57 -0.08 -23.10
N GLY A 70 26.61 -0.98 -23.38
CA GLY A 70 26.28 -1.37 -24.75
C GLY A 70 25.84 -0.20 -25.62
N ASN A 71 24.98 0.69 -25.14
CA ASN A 71 24.56 1.85 -25.90
C ASN A 71 25.72 2.84 -26.11
N PHE A 72 26.62 2.97 -25.15
CA PHE A 72 27.80 3.81 -25.27
C PHE A 72 28.77 3.25 -26.32
N ILE A 73 29.03 1.93 -26.32
CA ILE A 73 29.84 1.28 -27.35
C ILE A 73 29.21 1.47 -28.72
N LYS A 74 27.89 1.28 -28.85
CA LYS A 74 27.17 1.46 -30.10
C LYS A 74 27.36 2.85 -30.69
N GLN A 75 27.39 3.86 -29.85
CA GLN A 75 27.54 5.25 -30.27
C GLN A 75 28.96 5.58 -30.75
N LEU A 76 30.00 4.95 -30.17
CA LEU A 76 31.38 5.20 -30.50
C LEU A 76 31.92 4.28 -31.58
N ASP A 77 31.50 3.02 -31.57
CA ASP A 77 31.94 1.98 -32.50
C ASP A 77 30.84 0.93 -32.72
N PRO A 78 30.04 1.06 -33.79
CA PRO A 78 29.01 0.08 -34.11
C PRO A 78 29.51 -1.34 -34.35
N HIS A 79 30.74 -1.47 -34.92
CA HIS A 79 31.34 -2.78 -35.16
C HIS A 79 31.72 -3.50 -33.86
N LEU A 80 32.38 -2.79 -32.96
CA LEU A 80 32.69 -3.27 -31.62
C LEU A 80 31.40 -3.63 -30.84
N HIS A 81 30.33 -2.87 -31.04
CA HIS A 81 29.03 -3.15 -30.43
C HIS A 81 28.47 -4.50 -30.91
N SER A 82 28.57 -4.81 -32.20
CA SER A 82 28.07 -6.08 -32.73
C SER A 82 28.81 -7.28 -32.10
N GLN A 83 30.13 -7.17 -31.93
CA GLN A 83 30.92 -8.18 -31.24
C GLN A 83 30.54 -8.31 -29.76
N TYR A 84 30.33 -7.18 -29.10
CA TYR A 84 29.89 -7.14 -27.70
C TYR A 84 28.56 -7.85 -27.47
N VAL A 85 27.59 -7.60 -28.35
CA VAL A 85 26.28 -8.24 -28.27
C VAL A 85 26.37 -9.73 -28.49
N LEU A 86 27.14 -10.18 -29.49
CA LEU A 86 27.32 -11.60 -29.78
C LEU A 86 27.99 -12.33 -28.61
N GLU A 87 29.03 -11.74 -28.00
CA GLU A 87 29.74 -12.34 -26.90
C GLU A 87 28.86 -12.39 -25.62
N ARG A 88 28.08 -11.36 -25.35
CA ARG A 88 27.09 -11.41 -24.26
C ARG A 88 26.02 -12.45 -24.48
N TYR A 89 25.58 -12.62 -25.74
CA TYR A 89 24.61 -13.65 -26.09
C TYR A 89 25.18 -15.06 -25.89
N SER A 90 26.42 -15.33 -26.35
CA SER A 90 27.06 -16.64 -26.18
C SER A 90 27.29 -17.01 -24.70
N HIS A 91 27.43 -16.02 -23.83
CA HIS A 91 27.55 -16.22 -22.39
C HIS A 91 26.20 -16.19 -21.64
N GLY A 92 25.06 -16.24 -22.35
CA GLY A 92 23.74 -16.19 -21.76
C GLY A 92 23.38 -14.84 -21.11
N GLN A 93 24.13 -13.79 -21.46
CA GLN A 93 23.94 -12.44 -20.94
C GLN A 93 23.15 -11.59 -21.92
N THR A 94 22.03 -12.09 -22.37
CA THR A 94 21.16 -11.33 -23.25
C THR A 94 20.59 -10.13 -22.50
N ASN A 95 20.70 -8.94 -23.10
CA ASN A 95 19.84 -7.80 -22.74
C ASN A 95 18.39 -8.06 -23.22
N HIS A 96 17.88 -9.24 -22.97
CA HIS A 96 16.44 -9.33 -22.94
C HIS A 96 16.04 -8.36 -21.82
N ARG A 97 15.50 -7.19 -22.19
CA ARG A 97 14.38 -6.71 -21.40
C ARG A 97 13.66 -7.99 -21.02
N LYS A 98 13.65 -8.35 -19.74
CA LYS A 98 12.65 -9.30 -19.28
C LYS A 98 11.38 -8.76 -19.89
N THR A 99 10.92 -9.33 -20.98
CA THR A 99 9.53 -9.20 -21.39
C THR A 99 8.88 -9.48 -20.07
N LYS A 100 8.24 -8.45 -19.49
CA LYS A 100 7.48 -8.63 -18.25
C LYS A 100 6.73 -9.90 -18.53
N GLU A 101 7.12 -10.99 -17.86
CA GLU A 101 6.29 -12.19 -17.90
C GLU A 101 4.91 -11.63 -17.73
N PRO A 102 3.96 -11.94 -18.63
CA PRO A 102 2.63 -11.42 -18.47
C PRO A 102 2.31 -11.73 -17.01
N GLU A 103 2.29 -10.68 -16.16
CA GLU A 103 1.79 -10.83 -14.81
C GLU A 103 0.35 -11.24 -15.06
N PHE A 104 0.13 -12.54 -15.07
CA PHE A 104 -1.19 -13.06 -14.84
C PHE A 104 -1.54 -12.61 -13.44
N ARG A 105 -2.06 -11.40 -13.33
CA ARG A 105 -2.81 -10.99 -12.18
C ARG A 105 -4.06 -11.85 -12.23
N PHE A 106 -3.94 -13.05 -11.69
CA PHE A 106 -5.11 -13.69 -11.16
C PHE A 106 -5.62 -12.68 -10.14
N GLU A 107 -6.62 -11.91 -10.51
CA GLU A 107 -7.44 -11.26 -9.52
C GLU A 107 -7.84 -12.41 -8.62
N LYS A 108 -7.24 -12.46 -7.42
CA LYS A 108 -7.66 -13.41 -6.40
C LYS A 108 -9.17 -13.26 -6.38
N PRO A 109 -9.93 -14.34 -6.60
CA PRO A 109 -11.37 -14.22 -6.62
C PRO A 109 -11.72 -13.44 -5.36
N LYS A 110 -12.29 -12.26 -5.54
CA LYS A 110 -12.79 -11.46 -4.42
C LYS A 110 -13.95 -12.28 -3.88
N PHE A 111 -13.63 -13.25 -3.02
CA PHE A 111 -14.65 -13.83 -2.18
C PHE A 111 -15.24 -12.63 -1.46
N LYS A 112 -16.48 -12.29 -1.84
CA LYS A 112 -17.25 -11.35 -1.03
C LYS A 112 -17.25 -12.00 0.36
N PRO A 113 -16.55 -11.43 1.36
CA PRO A 113 -16.60 -12.01 2.69
C PRO A 113 -18.09 -12.13 2.99
N ARG A 114 -18.52 -13.29 3.48
CA ARG A 114 -19.89 -13.42 3.96
C ARG A 114 -20.13 -12.24 4.87
N PRO A 115 -21.21 -11.48 4.70
CA PRO A 115 -21.50 -10.38 5.62
C PRO A 115 -21.38 -10.96 7.01
N VAL A 116 -20.54 -10.37 7.86
CA VAL A 116 -20.41 -10.78 9.24
C VAL A 116 -21.79 -10.58 9.84
N SER A 117 -22.54 -11.66 9.97
CA SER A 117 -23.83 -11.64 10.67
C SER A 117 -23.52 -11.32 12.12
N ILE A 118 -24.20 -10.36 12.67
CA ILE A 118 -24.10 -10.05 14.09
C ILE A 118 -24.86 -11.17 14.82
N ASP A 119 -24.10 -12.04 15.44
CA ASP A 119 -24.65 -13.14 16.25
C ASP A 119 -24.98 -12.63 17.67
N LEU A 120 -25.90 -11.66 17.70
CA LEU A 120 -26.43 -11.04 18.92
C LEU A 120 -27.93 -10.83 18.74
N PRO A 121 -28.72 -10.94 19.81
CA PRO A 121 -30.13 -10.60 19.75
C PRO A 121 -30.31 -9.10 19.47
N SER A 122 -31.20 -8.76 18.55
CA SER A 122 -31.62 -7.39 18.34
C SER A 122 -32.49 -6.90 19.53
N ILE A 123 -32.58 -5.61 19.72
CA ILE A 123 -33.46 -5.04 20.77
C ILE A 123 -34.91 -5.49 20.59
N ASN A 124 -35.33 -5.75 19.37
CA ASN A 124 -36.70 -6.23 19.09
C ASN A 124 -36.96 -7.68 19.53
N GLU A 125 -35.90 -8.52 19.58
CA GLU A 125 -35.96 -9.92 19.99
C GLU A 125 -35.91 -10.10 21.51
N LEU A 126 -35.55 -9.04 22.26
CA LEU A 126 -35.49 -9.07 23.70
C LEU A 126 -36.89 -8.96 24.31
N ASP A 127 -37.07 -9.59 25.45
CA ASP A 127 -38.30 -9.44 26.25
C ASP A 127 -38.56 -7.97 26.60
N GLU A 128 -39.86 -7.62 26.74
CA GLU A 128 -40.30 -6.24 27.07
C GLU A 128 -39.76 -5.76 28.42
N GLU A 129 -39.59 -6.68 29.38
CA GLU A 129 -39.01 -6.38 30.68
C GLU A 129 -37.50 -6.32 30.70
N HIS A 130 -36.83 -6.70 29.59
CA HIS A 130 -35.38 -6.71 29.51
C HIS A 130 -34.79 -5.30 29.67
N PHE A 131 -33.79 -5.14 30.53
CA PHE A 131 -33.22 -3.84 30.88
C PHE A 131 -32.63 -3.08 29.68
N ALA A 132 -32.07 -3.77 28.68
CA ALA A 132 -31.53 -3.15 27.49
C ALA A 132 -32.66 -2.59 26.58
N ARG A 133 -33.80 -3.30 26.49
CA ARG A 133 -34.97 -2.82 25.75
C ARG A 133 -35.60 -1.62 26.46
N LYS A 134 -35.77 -1.66 27.76
CA LYS A 134 -36.22 -0.52 28.58
C LYS A 134 -35.29 0.69 28.43
N TYR A 135 -33.97 0.44 28.40
CA TYR A 135 -32.99 1.52 28.15
C TYR A 135 -33.19 2.15 26.77
N PHE A 136 -33.32 1.34 25.71
CA PHE A 136 -33.57 1.81 24.33
C PHE A 136 -34.83 2.70 24.28
N GLU A 137 -35.91 2.25 24.87
CA GLU A 137 -37.20 2.95 24.90
C GLU A 137 -37.13 4.24 25.75
N SER A 138 -36.45 4.20 26.91
CA SER A 138 -36.23 5.37 27.75
C SER A 138 -35.46 6.49 27.04
N ARG A 139 -34.60 6.12 26.09
CA ARG A 139 -33.88 7.07 25.24
C ARG A 139 -34.72 7.60 24.08
N LYS A 140 -35.95 7.12 23.93
CA LYS A 140 -36.86 7.47 22.84
C LYS A 140 -36.29 7.25 21.43
N ILE A 141 -35.40 6.27 21.29
CA ILE A 141 -34.82 5.92 19.99
C ILE A 141 -35.98 5.41 19.11
N PRO A 142 -36.07 5.86 17.82
CA PRO A 142 -37.16 5.46 16.95
C PRO A 142 -37.29 3.94 16.81
N GLU A 143 -38.50 3.41 16.81
CA GLU A 143 -38.78 1.97 16.74
C GLU A 143 -38.18 1.27 15.51
N SER A 144 -38.02 2.01 14.39
CA SER A 144 -37.39 1.52 13.17
C SER A 144 -35.97 1.00 13.38
N PHE A 145 -35.34 1.39 14.47
CA PHE A 145 -33.99 0.94 14.83
C PHE A 145 -33.95 -0.28 15.76
N LYS A 146 -35.10 -0.77 16.27
CA LYS A 146 -35.14 -1.94 17.17
C LYS A 146 -34.48 -3.19 16.54
N ASN A 147 -34.57 -3.37 15.22
CA ASN A 147 -33.93 -4.47 14.48
C ASN A 147 -32.50 -4.15 14.01
N ARG A 148 -31.98 -2.97 14.30
CA ARG A 148 -30.66 -2.51 13.87
C ARG A 148 -29.70 -2.24 15.03
N VAL A 149 -30.20 -2.35 16.23
CA VAL A 149 -29.46 -2.21 17.47
C VAL A 149 -29.54 -3.53 18.21
N TYR A 150 -28.44 -3.99 18.76
CA TYR A 150 -28.28 -5.31 19.34
C TYR A 150 -27.90 -5.22 20.80
N PHE A 151 -28.00 -6.33 21.50
CA PHE A 151 -27.55 -6.46 22.88
C PHE A 151 -26.46 -7.51 23.01
N SER A 152 -25.42 -7.19 23.76
CA SER A 152 -24.37 -8.12 24.14
C SER A 152 -24.22 -8.16 25.64
N GLU A 153 -24.25 -9.34 26.22
CA GLU A 153 -23.98 -9.56 27.66
C GLU A 153 -22.52 -9.26 27.99
N ASP A 154 -21.61 -9.63 27.06
CA ASP A 154 -20.19 -9.39 27.14
C ASP A 154 -19.70 -8.79 25.82
N PHE A 155 -19.64 -7.47 25.78
CA PHE A 155 -19.21 -6.72 24.59
C PHE A 155 -17.77 -7.00 24.23
N LYS A 156 -16.90 -7.21 25.22
CA LYS A 156 -15.48 -7.49 25.00
C LYS A 156 -15.29 -8.82 24.28
N LYS A 157 -15.92 -9.87 24.76
CA LYS A 157 -15.88 -11.21 24.16
C LYS A 157 -16.45 -11.19 22.75
N TRP A 158 -17.57 -10.51 22.55
CA TRP A 158 -18.16 -10.38 21.22
C TRP A 158 -17.22 -9.61 20.28
N ALA A 159 -16.64 -8.47 20.70
CA ALA A 159 -15.72 -7.69 19.88
C ALA A 159 -14.50 -8.52 19.45
N GLN A 160 -13.95 -9.35 20.34
CA GLN A 160 -12.83 -10.24 20.02
C GLN A 160 -13.23 -11.32 18.98
N SER A 161 -14.48 -11.76 18.96
CA SER A 161 -14.95 -12.77 18.00
C SER A 161 -15.15 -12.23 16.59
N VAL A 162 -15.49 -10.95 16.45
CA VAL A 162 -15.83 -10.32 15.14
C VAL A 162 -14.71 -9.45 14.59
N CYS A 163 -13.88 -8.86 15.45
CA CYS A 163 -12.84 -7.93 15.05
C CYS A 163 -11.51 -8.66 14.81
N LYS A 164 -10.80 -8.29 13.74
CA LYS A 164 -9.43 -8.77 13.48
C LYS A 164 -8.39 -8.01 14.30
N VAL A 165 -8.79 -6.89 14.89
CA VAL A 165 -7.96 -6.07 15.77
C VAL A 165 -8.02 -6.62 17.18
N ASP A 166 -6.89 -6.65 17.88
CA ASP A 166 -6.84 -7.11 19.26
C ASP A 166 -7.47 -6.08 20.22
N TYR A 167 -8.56 -6.47 20.84
CA TYR A 167 -9.27 -5.69 21.85
C TYR A 167 -9.21 -6.32 23.24
N SER A 168 -8.18 -7.11 23.55
CA SER A 168 -7.99 -7.76 24.85
C SER A 168 -7.99 -6.78 26.02
N ASN A 169 -7.54 -5.56 25.79
CA ASN A 169 -7.43 -4.49 26.81
C ASN A 169 -8.62 -3.52 26.81
N ILE A 170 -9.69 -3.81 26.06
CA ILE A 170 -10.84 -2.92 25.95
C ILE A 170 -11.78 -3.05 27.16
N GLY A 171 -11.76 -2.10 28.07
CA GLY A 171 -12.71 -2.02 29.17
C GLY A 171 -12.87 -3.29 30.01
N LYS A 172 -13.96 -3.35 30.75
CA LYS A 172 -14.37 -4.54 31.54
C LYS A 172 -15.33 -5.41 30.73
N GLU A 173 -15.46 -6.67 31.11
CA GLU A 173 -16.53 -7.56 30.66
C GLU A 173 -17.85 -7.02 31.21
N GLU A 174 -18.71 -6.54 30.35
CA GLU A 174 -19.98 -5.90 30.76
C GLU A 174 -21.00 -5.89 29.64
N PRO A 175 -22.29 -5.86 30.00
CA PRO A 175 -23.36 -5.77 29.04
C PRO A 175 -23.39 -4.39 28.38
N ARG A 176 -23.56 -4.40 27.05
CA ARG A 176 -23.67 -3.18 26.25
C ARG A 176 -24.72 -3.31 25.17
N MET A 177 -25.36 -2.19 24.86
CA MET A 177 -26.09 -2.04 23.63
C MET A 177 -25.10 -1.84 22.47
N VAL A 178 -25.23 -2.62 21.41
CA VAL A 178 -24.30 -2.67 20.28
C VAL A 178 -24.95 -2.01 19.06
N ILE A 179 -24.29 -1.00 18.52
CA ILE A 179 -24.71 -0.25 17.34
C ILE A 179 -23.69 -0.56 16.23
N PRO A 180 -24.05 -1.37 15.22
CA PRO A 180 -23.14 -1.72 14.13
C PRO A 180 -23.01 -0.59 13.12
N PHE A 181 -21.83 -0.48 12.53
CA PHE A 181 -21.53 0.44 11.43
C PHE A 181 -21.28 -0.39 10.19
N TYR A 182 -22.05 -0.11 9.15
CA TYR A 182 -21.94 -0.79 7.87
C TYR A 182 -21.37 0.14 6.81
N ASP A 183 -20.63 -0.40 5.85
CA ASP A 183 -20.25 0.32 4.63
C ASP A 183 -21.44 0.39 3.65
N LYS A 184 -21.21 0.98 2.47
CA LYS A 184 -22.22 1.13 1.43
C LYS A 184 -22.70 -0.21 0.86
N GLU A 185 -21.88 -1.24 0.98
CA GLU A 185 -22.14 -2.60 0.52
C GLU A 185 -22.84 -3.45 1.60
N GLY A 186 -23.11 -2.88 2.78
CA GLY A 186 -23.74 -3.56 3.91
C GLY A 186 -22.78 -4.48 4.70
N LYS A 187 -21.47 -4.34 4.52
CA LYS A 187 -20.46 -5.07 5.30
C LYS A 187 -20.26 -4.38 6.64
N LEU A 188 -20.23 -5.15 7.74
CA LEU A 188 -19.87 -4.64 9.07
C LEU A 188 -18.40 -4.15 9.08
N ILE A 189 -18.20 -2.88 9.40
CA ILE A 189 -16.87 -2.22 9.42
C ILE A 189 -16.43 -1.82 10.83
N ALA A 190 -17.37 -1.46 11.68
CA ALA A 190 -17.13 -1.10 13.07
C ALA A 190 -18.38 -1.35 13.91
N ALA A 191 -18.27 -1.25 15.21
CA ALA A 191 -19.40 -1.23 16.11
C ALA A 191 -19.14 -0.34 17.32
N GLN A 192 -20.19 0.28 17.84
CA GLN A 192 -20.12 1.03 19.08
C GLN A 192 -20.92 0.32 20.16
N GLY A 193 -20.26 0.02 21.27
CA GLY A 193 -20.86 -0.50 22.49
C GLY A 193 -21.23 0.62 23.45
N ARG A 194 -22.51 0.82 23.69
CA ARG A 194 -23.02 1.78 24.69
C ARG A 194 -23.26 1.07 26.02
N ALA A 195 -22.64 1.55 27.09
CA ALA A 195 -22.90 1.06 28.45
C ALA A 195 -24.33 1.33 28.86
N LEU A 196 -24.96 0.34 29.51
CA LEU A 196 -26.35 0.38 29.95
C LEU A 196 -26.52 0.86 31.41
N GLY A 197 -25.40 1.01 32.14
CA GLY A 197 -25.36 1.49 33.51
C GLY A 197 -24.41 2.68 33.67
N GLN A 198 -24.13 3.01 34.94
CA GLN A 198 -23.10 4.00 35.28
C GLN A 198 -21.73 3.36 35.04
N ASN A 199 -21.03 3.84 34.01
CA ASN A 199 -19.71 3.38 33.64
C ASN A 199 -18.85 4.57 33.25
N GLU A 200 -17.54 4.52 33.59
CA GLU A 200 -16.56 5.52 33.19
C GLU A 200 -16.45 5.62 31.67
N LEU A 201 -16.46 4.47 30.99
CA LEU A 201 -16.43 4.38 29.51
C LEU A 201 -17.84 4.19 28.95
N ARG A 202 -18.56 5.30 28.79
CA ARG A 202 -19.93 5.29 28.26
C ARG A 202 -20.01 4.68 26.86
N TYR A 203 -19.03 4.92 26.01
CA TYR A 203 -18.97 4.46 24.62
C TYR A 203 -17.62 3.82 24.34
N ILE A 204 -17.65 2.67 23.70
CA ILE A 204 -16.47 1.98 23.18
C ILE A 204 -16.73 1.71 21.70
N THR A 205 -15.88 2.22 20.81
CA THR A 205 -15.99 1.94 19.39
C THR A 205 -14.87 1.03 18.93
N VAL A 206 -15.23 -0.12 18.39
CA VAL A 206 -14.32 -1.13 17.85
C VAL A 206 -14.37 -1.14 16.33
N LYS A 207 -13.25 -1.41 15.68
CA LYS A 207 -13.13 -1.60 14.22
C LYS A 207 -13.03 -3.09 13.92
N VAL A 208 -13.68 -3.54 12.87
CA VAL A 208 -13.58 -4.94 12.44
C VAL A 208 -12.22 -5.23 11.82
N GLU A 209 -11.70 -4.29 11.02
CA GLU A 209 -10.37 -4.32 10.43
C GLU A 209 -9.64 -3.01 10.77
N GLU A 210 -8.31 -3.02 10.79
CA GLU A 210 -7.50 -1.86 11.20
C GLU A 210 -7.79 -0.63 10.33
N ASP A 211 -7.95 -0.84 9.03
CA ASP A 211 -8.22 0.23 8.04
C ASP A 211 -9.70 0.63 7.96
N SER A 212 -10.59 0.02 8.74
CA SER A 212 -12.01 0.35 8.72
C SER A 212 -12.29 1.78 9.20
N HIS A 213 -13.28 2.42 8.58
CA HIS A 213 -13.76 3.73 9.02
C HIS A 213 -14.66 3.61 10.25
N LYS A 214 -14.74 4.68 11.05
CA LYS A 214 -15.66 4.79 12.19
C LYS A 214 -16.83 5.74 11.86
N ILE A 215 -17.41 5.60 10.68
CA ILE A 215 -18.52 6.44 10.23
C ILE A 215 -19.78 5.58 10.27
N TYR A 216 -20.76 6.00 11.09
CA TYR A 216 -22.07 5.39 11.18
C TYR A 216 -23.00 5.91 10.09
N GLY A 217 -23.81 5.03 9.52
CA GLY A 217 -24.86 5.41 8.56
C GLY A 217 -24.43 5.46 7.09
N LEU A 218 -23.21 5.01 6.76
CA LEU A 218 -22.73 4.94 5.36
C LEU A 218 -23.63 4.04 4.47
N ASP A 219 -24.22 3.00 5.05
CA ASP A 219 -25.14 2.07 4.39
C ASP A 219 -26.45 2.72 3.95
N ARG A 220 -26.80 3.87 4.55
CA ARG A 220 -28.03 4.62 4.31
C ARG A 220 -27.79 5.97 3.67
N TRP A 221 -26.52 6.36 3.51
CA TRP A 221 -26.17 7.66 2.98
C TRP A 221 -26.51 7.78 1.48
N ASN A 222 -27.28 8.82 1.16
CA ASN A 222 -27.60 9.19 -0.21
C ASN A 222 -26.98 10.57 -0.53
N PRO A 223 -26.03 10.66 -1.47
CA PRO A 223 -25.38 11.92 -1.83
C PRO A 223 -26.29 12.95 -2.51
N GLU A 224 -27.45 12.52 -2.99
CA GLU A 224 -28.42 13.39 -3.67
C GLU A 224 -29.34 14.13 -2.68
N THR A 225 -29.29 13.80 -1.39
CA THR A 225 -30.09 14.43 -0.35
C THR A 225 -29.21 15.23 0.62
N THR A 226 -29.86 16.09 1.42
CA THR A 226 -29.15 16.84 2.47
C THR A 226 -28.53 15.86 3.46
N THR A 227 -27.22 15.99 3.67
CA THR A 227 -26.48 15.17 4.61
C THR A 227 -26.36 15.89 5.95
N TYR A 228 -26.79 15.23 7.03
CA TYR A 228 -26.63 15.70 8.39
C TYR A 228 -25.45 14.98 9.04
N ILE A 229 -24.57 15.74 9.69
CA ILE A 229 -23.42 15.20 10.43
C ILE A 229 -23.59 15.51 11.90
N VAL A 230 -23.53 14.47 12.74
CA VAL A 230 -23.67 14.56 14.19
C VAL A 230 -22.55 13.77 14.88
N GLU A 231 -22.32 14.02 16.17
CA GLU A 231 -21.22 13.42 16.90
C GLU A 231 -21.40 11.94 17.21
N GLY A 232 -22.63 11.47 17.38
CA GLY A 232 -22.91 10.12 17.83
C GLY A 232 -23.94 9.36 17.00
N PRO A 233 -23.83 8.00 16.93
CA PRO A 233 -24.79 7.17 16.22
C PRO A 233 -26.23 7.33 16.72
N ILE A 234 -26.42 7.46 18.05
CA ILE A 234 -27.75 7.61 18.63
C ILE A 234 -28.38 8.92 18.16
N ASP A 235 -27.63 10.01 18.10
CA ASP A 235 -28.14 11.31 17.68
C ASP A 235 -28.58 11.27 16.21
N SER A 236 -27.85 10.53 15.37
CA SER A 236 -28.23 10.37 13.96
C SER A 236 -29.49 9.54 13.73
N MET A 237 -29.93 8.73 14.70
CA MET A 237 -31.16 7.94 14.60
C MET A 237 -32.43 8.80 14.68
N PHE A 238 -32.34 10.03 15.14
CA PHE A 238 -33.45 10.98 15.22
C PHE A 238 -33.58 11.88 13.98
N LEU A 239 -32.63 11.75 13.04
CA LEU A 239 -32.63 12.55 11.82
C LEU A 239 -33.29 11.79 10.66
N PRO A 240 -33.87 12.51 9.68
CA PRO A 240 -34.51 11.89 8.51
C PRO A 240 -33.51 11.17 7.61
#